data_da6b194e4ee29e00b4ffe2bcfb8a1da4
#
_entry.id   da6b194e4ee29e00b4ffe2bcfb8a1da4
#
_cell.length_a   1.000
_cell.length_b   1.000
_cell.length_c   1.000
_cell.angle_alpha   90.00
_cell.angle_beta   90.00
_cell.angle_gamma   90.00
#
_symmetry.space_group_name_H-M   'P 1'
#
loop_
_entity.id
_entity.type
_entity.pdbx_description
1 polymer ?
#
loop_
_entity_poly.entity_id
_entity_poly.type
_entity_poly.pdbx_seq_one_letter_code
_entity_poly.pdbx_strand_id
1 'polypeptide(L)'
;CYIVSIAASTRPEVHWDASAVESLSSGGPKSWALHVGGSFADVPSGNIFYRDVEIMLHRGITGGCGGNLYCPANATTREQMGVFVLVAKEGAGYSPVACSAPNTFNDVPASSPFCRFIEELERRGVVSGCGGGNYCPANPVTRDQMAVFVLRTLDPALTPPNCVAGAERFADVPASNGFCRWIEELARRGVVGGCGGGNYCPPSPVTRDSMGVFLSGTFGLTLYGP
;
A
#
# COMPACT_ATOMS: atom_id res chain seq x y z
N CYS A 1 -11.12 -21.11 25.32
CA CYS A 1 -11.57 -20.91 23.93
C CYS A 1 -13.02 -20.46 23.95
N TYR A 2 -13.32 -19.33 23.34
CA TYR A 2 -14.70 -18.89 23.08
C TYR A 2 -15.02 -19.14 21.63
N ILE A 3 -16.20 -19.71 21.36
CA ILE A 3 -16.72 -19.83 20.00
C ILE A 3 -17.77 -18.74 19.85
N VAL A 4 -17.53 -17.77 19.01
CA VAL A 4 -18.52 -16.77 18.62
C VAL A 4 -19.12 -17.22 17.32
N SER A 5 -20.41 -17.61 17.35
CA SER A 5 -21.18 -17.92 16.15
C SER A 5 -21.97 -16.70 15.73
N ILE A 6 -21.72 -16.22 14.54
CA ILE A 6 -22.48 -15.13 13.94
C ILE A 6 -23.40 -15.74 12.87
N ALA A 7 -24.71 -15.45 12.96
CA ALA A 7 -25.64 -15.91 11.95
C ALA A 7 -25.32 -15.25 10.60
N ALA A 8 -24.96 -16.04 9.61
CA ALA A 8 -24.58 -15.60 8.28
C ALA A 8 -25.70 -14.94 7.47
N SER A 9 -26.90 -14.83 8.02
CA SER A 9 -28.11 -14.60 7.24
C SER A 9 -28.51 -13.15 7.01
N THR A 10 -27.84 -12.18 7.64
CA THR A 10 -28.42 -10.84 7.64
C THR A 10 -27.86 -9.88 6.61
N ARG A 11 -26.64 -10.07 6.11
CA ARG A 11 -26.04 -9.24 5.04
C ARG A 11 -24.90 -9.97 4.32
N PRO A 12 -25.17 -10.92 3.42
CA PRO A 12 -24.15 -11.73 2.76
C PRO A 12 -23.25 -10.93 1.80
N GLU A 13 -23.64 -9.72 1.42
CA GLU A 13 -22.99 -8.93 0.36
C GLU A 13 -22.33 -7.63 0.89
N VAL A 14 -22.42 -7.36 2.18
CA VAL A 14 -21.87 -6.13 2.78
C VAL A 14 -21.10 -6.53 4.03
N HIS A 15 -19.84 -6.12 4.11
CA HIS A 15 -19.08 -6.28 5.34
C HIS A 15 -19.71 -5.46 6.47
N TRP A 16 -19.57 -5.93 7.67
CA TRP A 16 -19.84 -5.15 8.88
C TRP A 16 -18.86 -5.54 9.98
N ASP A 17 -18.55 -4.57 10.81
CA ASP A 17 -17.67 -4.74 11.94
C ASP A 17 -18.50 -4.83 13.22
N ALA A 18 -18.15 -5.80 14.04
CA ALA A 18 -18.69 -5.96 15.36
C ALA A 18 -17.56 -5.92 16.40
N SER A 19 -17.87 -5.57 17.61
CA SER A 19 -16.94 -5.68 18.73
C SER A 19 -17.45 -6.64 19.79
N ALA A 20 -16.59 -7.49 20.30
CA ALA A 20 -16.84 -8.29 21.50
C ALA A 20 -15.89 -7.80 22.61
N VAL A 21 -16.46 -7.59 23.80
CA VAL A 21 -15.67 -7.19 24.96
C VAL A 21 -15.59 -8.39 25.92
N GLU A 22 -14.39 -8.86 26.16
CA GLU A 22 -14.12 -9.90 27.15
C GLU A 22 -13.84 -9.24 28.51
N SER A 23 -14.67 -9.55 29.51
CA SER A 23 -14.43 -9.15 30.89
C SER A 23 -13.61 -10.21 31.59
N LEU A 24 -12.39 -9.91 31.95
CA LEU A 24 -11.51 -10.82 32.69
C LEU A 24 -11.69 -10.65 34.19
N SER A 25 -11.57 -11.74 34.95
CA SER A 25 -11.61 -11.73 36.40
C SER A 25 -10.39 -11.03 37.01
N SER A 26 -9.30 -10.88 36.26
CA SER A 26 -8.12 -10.11 36.62
C SER A 26 -7.57 -9.43 35.36
N GLY A 27 -7.35 -8.14 35.43
CA GLY A 27 -6.92 -7.32 34.32
C GLY A 27 -8.06 -6.47 33.73
N GLY A 28 -7.72 -5.54 32.83
CA GLY A 28 -8.70 -4.70 32.13
C GLY A 28 -9.49 -5.49 31.07
N PRO A 29 -10.65 -4.99 30.63
CA PRO A 29 -11.41 -5.61 29.57
C PRO A 29 -10.60 -5.63 28.28
N LYS A 30 -10.69 -6.74 27.52
CA LYS A 30 -10.13 -6.84 26.17
C LYS A 30 -11.25 -6.66 25.16
N SER A 31 -11.03 -5.77 24.20
CA SER A 31 -11.93 -5.59 23.08
C SER A 31 -11.39 -6.33 21.85
N TRP A 32 -12.26 -7.11 21.22
CA TRP A 32 -11.99 -7.83 19.98
C TRP A 32 -12.84 -7.23 18.88
N ALA A 33 -12.22 -6.84 17.79
CA ALA A 33 -12.97 -6.48 16.59
C ALA A 33 -13.18 -7.73 15.73
N LEU A 34 -14.39 -7.86 15.21
CA LEU A 34 -14.81 -8.95 14.32
C LEU A 34 -15.17 -8.35 12.98
N HIS A 35 -14.52 -8.82 11.94
CA HIS A 35 -14.87 -8.49 10.56
C HIS A 35 -15.70 -9.60 9.95
N VAL A 36 -16.85 -9.26 9.40
CA VAL A 36 -17.80 -10.22 8.83
C VAL A 36 -18.20 -9.79 7.43
N GLY A 37 -18.02 -10.69 6.47
CA GLY A 37 -18.33 -10.46 5.06
C GLY A 37 -17.19 -9.79 4.29
N GLY A 38 -17.36 -9.66 2.97
CA GLY A 38 -16.44 -9.01 2.07
C GLY A 38 -16.92 -7.61 1.71
N SER A 39 -15.99 -6.65 1.60
CA SER A 39 -16.31 -5.27 1.26
C SER A 39 -16.49 -5.05 -0.24
N PHE A 40 -15.84 -5.88 -1.05
CA PHE A 40 -15.84 -5.74 -2.50
C PHE A 40 -16.27 -7.04 -3.19
N ALA A 41 -17.19 -6.93 -4.14
CA ALA A 41 -17.75 -8.10 -4.84
C ALA A 41 -16.71 -8.86 -5.68
N ASP A 42 -15.66 -8.19 -6.14
CA ASP A 42 -14.59 -8.76 -6.95
C ASP A 42 -13.37 -9.23 -6.14
N VAL A 43 -13.44 -9.18 -4.80
CA VAL A 43 -12.40 -9.68 -3.89
C VAL A 43 -13.04 -10.62 -2.86
N PRO A 44 -13.32 -11.88 -3.24
CA PRO A 44 -13.90 -12.84 -2.32
C PRO A 44 -12.92 -13.22 -1.20
N SER A 45 -13.43 -13.70 -0.06
CA SER A 45 -12.63 -14.05 1.13
C SER A 45 -11.55 -15.12 0.89
N GLY A 46 -11.69 -15.92 -0.18
CA GLY A 46 -10.66 -16.88 -0.62
C GLY A 46 -9.53 -16.25 -1.46
N ASN A 47 -9.62 -14.97 -1.82
CA ASN A 47 -8.55 -14.28 -2.54
C ASN A 47 -7.33 -14.10 -1.62
N ILE A 48 -6.13 -14.39 -2.12
CA ILE A 48 -4.89 -14.29 -1.32
C ILE A 48 -4.59 -12.87 -0.82
N PHE A 49 -5.11 -11.84 -1.49
CA PHE A 49 -4.97 -10.43 -1.13
C PHE A 49 -6.16 -9.89 -0.32
N TYR A 50 -7.18 -10.73 -0.05
CA TYR A 50 -8.40 -10.30 0.63
C TYR A 50 -8.11 -9.48 1.89
N ARG A 51 -7.25 -10.00 2.76
CA ARG A 51 -6.90 -9.34 4.02
C ARG A 51 -6.28 -7.96 3.82
N ASP A 52 -5.35 -7.85 2.88
CA ASP A 52 -4.66 -6.58 2.61
C ASP A 52 -5.61 -5.56 1.99
N VAL A 53 -6.53 -6.00 1.14
CA VAL A 53 -7.57 -5.15 0.55
C VAL A 53 -8.54 -4.63 1.63
N GLU A 54 -8.97 -5.49 2.56
CA GLU A 54 -9.80 -5.07 3.70
C GLU A 54 -9.07 -4.10 4.63
N ILE A 55 -7.77 -4.32 4.88
CA ILE A 55 -6.93 -3.37 5.62
C ILE A 55 -6.95 -2.00 4.93
N MET A 56 -6.76 -1.96 3.62
CA MET A 56 -6.74 -0.71 2.86
C MET A 56 -8.04 0.06 2.98
N LEU A 57 -9.18 -0.62 2.94
CA LEU A 57 -10.50 -0.01 3.13
C LEU A 57 -10.69 0.50 4.56
N HIS A 58 -10.45 -0.34 5.56
CA HIS A 58 -10.68 -0.01 6.98
C HIS A 58 -9.76 1.11 7.49
N ARG A 59 -8.56 1.21 6.92
CA ARG A 59 -7.64 2.33 7.17
C ARG A 59 -7.96 3.58 6.34
N GLY A 60 -9.05 3.55 5.55
CA GLY A 60 -9.49 4.69 4.74
C GLY A 60 -8.51 5.07 3.62
N ILE A 61 -7.66 4.13 3.20
CA ILE A 61 -6.66 4.35 2.14
C ILE A 61 -7.32 4.25 0.77
N THR A 62 -8.35 3.43 0.64
CA THR A 62 -9.10 3.22 -0.60
C THR A 62 -10.59 3.14 -0.36
N GLY A 63 -11.39 3.58 -1.33
CA GLY A 63 -12.83 3.35 -1.42
C GLY A 63 -13.22 2.43 -2.58
N GLY A 64 -12.24 1.72 -3.16
CA GLY A 64 -12.47 0.89 -4.35
C GLY A 64 -12.32 1.64 -5.66
N CYS A 65 -12.94 1.12 -6.72
CA CYS A 65 -12.95 1.72 -8.07
C CYS A 65 -14.37 2.11 -8.52
N GLY A 66 -15.35 2.01 -7.63
CA GLY A 66 -16.77 2.30 -7.87
C GLY A 66 -17.63 1.04 -7.97
N GLY A 67 -18.94 1.18 -7.80
CA GLY A 67 -19.90 0.07 -7.94
C GLY A 67 -19.67 -1.13 -7.01
N ASN A 68 -19.14 -0.92 -5.82
CA ASN A 68 -18.78 -1.96 -4.88
C ASN A 68 -17.65 -2.90 -5.38
N LEU A 69 -16.76 -2.38 -6.24
CA LEU A 69 -15.63 -3.09 -6.81
C LEU A 69 -14.31 -2.50 -6.31
N TYR A 70 -13.31 -3.34 -6.15
CA TYR A 70 -11.93 -2.96 -5.84
C TYR A 70 -11.04 -2.84 -7.08
N CYS A 71 -11.36 -3.59 -8.12
CA CYS A 71 -10.58 -3.72 -9.35
C CYS A 71 -9.15 -4.24 -9.09
N PRO A 72 -8.98 -5.43 -8.49
CA PRO A 72 -7.71 -5.92 -7.98
C PRO A 72 -6.61 -6.01 -9.04
N ALA A 73 -6.96 -6.43 -10.25
CA ALA A 73 -6.01 -6.64 -11.35
C ALA A 73 -5.58 -5.34 -12.06
N ASN A 74 -6.20 -4.20 -11.79
CA ASN A 74 -5.83 -2.95 -12.43
C ASN A 74 -4.46 -2.47 -11.93
N ALA A 75 -3.63 -1.99 -12.86
CA ALA A 75 -2.36 -1.36 -12.48
C ALA A 75 -2.60 -0.06 -11.70
N THR A 76 -1.77 0.17 -10.69
CA THR A 76 -1.79 1.42 -9.91
C THR A 76 -0.95 2.47 -10.64
N THR A 77 -1.53 3.66 -10.87
CA THR A 77 -0.79 4.77 -11.49
C THR A 77 0.06 5.50 -10.47
N ARG A 78 1.06 6.26 -10.95
CA ARG A 78 1.98 7.03 -10.09
C ARG A 78 1.25 8.11 -9.28
N GLU A 79 0.21 8.73 -9.85
CA GLU A 79 -0.62 9.72 -9.14
C GLU A 79 -1.44 9.07 -8.01
N GLN A 80 -2.03 7.89 -8.28
CA GLN A 80 -2.76 7.13 -7.27
C GLN A 80 -1.82 6.68 -6.14
N MET A 81 -0.61 6.23 -6.52
CA MET A 81 0.40 5.81 -5.55
C MET A 81 0.74 6.93 -4.56
N GLY A 82 0.82 8.18 -5.03
CA GLY A 82 1.06 9.33 -4.17
C GLY A 82 0.04 9.46 -3.04
N VAL A 83 -1.23 9.23 -3.35
CA VAL A 83 -2.30 9.20 -2.34
C VAL A 83 -2.11 8.02 -1.39
N PHE A 84 -1.96 6.82 -1.95
CA PHE A 84 -1.93 5.59 -1.18
C PHE A 84 -0.81 5.54 -0.15
N VAL A 85 0.41 5.89 -0.53
CA VAL A 85 1.55 5.82 0.40
C VAL A 85 1.48 6.88 1.50
N LEU A 86 0.98 8.10 1.19
CA LEU A 86 0.85 9.15 2.18
C LEU A 86 -0.29 8.87 3.15
N VAL A 87 -1.45 8.44 2.65
CA VAL A 87 -2.58 8.09 3.52
C VAL A 87 -2.27 6.83 4.35
N ALA A 88 -1.56 5.84 3.78
CA ALA A 88 -1.12 4.66 4.54
C ALA A 88 -0.21 5.02 5.72
N LYS A 89 0.67 6.02 5.53
CA LYS A 89 1.59 6.47 6.59
C LYS A 89 0.92 7.38 7.61
N GLU A 90 0.15 8.36 7.16
CA GLU A 90 -0.33 9.47 8.00
C GLU A 90 -1.77 9.24 8.52
N GLY A 91 -2.52 8.31 7.91
CA GLY A 91 -3.92 8.01 8.23
C GLY A 91 -4.93 8.65 7.28
N ALA A 92 -6.19 8.17 7.35
CA ALA A 92 -7.29 8.52 6.45
C ALA A 92 -7.63 10.02 6.36
N GLY A 93 -7.34 10.78 7.41
CA GLY A 93 -7.61 12.22 7.44
C GLY A 93 -6.50 13.08 6.81
N TYR A 94 -5.43 12.47 6.35
CA TYR A 94 -4.29 13.21 5.85
C TYR A 94 -4.59 13.92 4.53
N SER A 95 -4.39 15.23 4.51
CA SER A 95 -4.58 16.08 3.33
C SER A 95 -3.43 17.09 3.24
N PRO A 96 -2.49 16.91 2.33
CA PRO A 96 -1.41 17.86 2.12
C PRO A 96 -1.91 19.25 1.72
N VAL A 97 -1.05 20.25 1.83
CA VAL A 97 -1.35 21.62 1.39
C VAL A 97 -1.79 21.61 -0.08
N ALA A 98 -2.83 22.36 -0.40
CA ALA A 98 -3.31 22.50 -1.78
C ALA A 98 -2.22 23.07 -2.69
N CYS A 99 -2.15 22.59 -3.92
CA CYS A 99 -1.22 23.12 -4.91
C CYS A 99 -1.55 24.58 -5.26
N SER A 100 -0.48 25.36 -5.46
CA SER A 100 -0.51 26.69 -6.05
C SER A 100 0.60 26.77 -7.09
N ALA A 101 0.34 27.42 -8.21
CA ALA A 101 1.37 27.63 -9.23
C ALA A 101 2.50 28.55 -8.72
N PRO A 102 3.76 28.35 -9.13
CA PRO A 102 4.21 27.29 -10.03
C PRO A 102 4.34 25.93 -9.34
N ASN A 103 3.98 24.85 -10.04
CA ASN A 103 4.17 23.47 -9.56
C ASN A 103 5.59 22.99 -9.89
N THR A 104 6.06 21.99 -9.15
CA THR A 104 7.37 21.36 -9.38
C THR A 104 7.42 20.63 -10.72
N PHE A 105 6.30 19.96 -11.10
CA PHE A 105 6.24 19.14 -12.30
C PHE A 105 5.36 19.77 -13.38
N ASN A 106 5.88 19.80 -14.62
CA ASN A 106 5.21 20.45 -15.76
C ASN A 106 3.91 19.75 -16.17
N ASP A 107 3.81 18.44 -15.97
CA ASP A 107 2.69 17.59 -16.35
C ASP A 107 1.67 17.34 -15.22
N VAL A 108 1.80 18.07 -14.11
CA VAL A 108 0.88 17.98 -12.97
C VAL A 108 0.21 19.34 -12.76
N PRO A 109 -0.95 19.61 -13.36
CA PRO A 109 -1.64 20.88 -13.18
C PRO A 109 -2.12 21.08 -11.73
N ALA A 110 -2.10 22.31 -11.22
CA ALA A 110 -2.56 22.63 -9.86
C ALA A 110 -4.03 22.23 -9.61
N SER A 111 -4.83 22.12 -10.66
CA SER A 111 -6.23 21.64 -10.60
C SER A 111 -6.37 20.14 -10.44
N SER A 112 -5.30 19.36 -10.62
CA SER A 112 -5.33 17.91 -10.41
C SER A 112 -5.63 17.61 -8.94
N PRO A 113 -6.56 16.68 -8.62
CA PRO A 113 -6.81 16.26 -7.25
C PRO A 113 -5.59 15.54 -6.63
N PHE A 114 -4.69 15.03 -7.46
CA PHE A 114 -3.46 14.36 -7.04
C PHE A 114 -2.29 15.31 -6.81
N CYS A 115 -2.38 16.55 -7.32
CA CYS A 115 -1.26 17.49 -7.28
C CYS A 115 -0.68 17.62 -5.87
N ARG A 116 -1.50 17.88 -4.86
CA ARG A 116 -1.04 18.06 -3.48
C ARG A 116 -0.24 16.87 -2.92
N PHE A 117 -0.62 15.66 -3.31
CA PHE A 117 0.07 14.45 -2.87
C PHE A 117 1.40 14.27 -3.60
N ILE A 118 1.46 14.60 -4.88
CA ILE A 118 2.68 14.55 -5.70
C ILE A 118 3.70 15.58 -5.21
N GLU A 119 3.27 16.83 -5.00
CA GLU A 119 4.13 17.90 -4.46
C GLU A 119 4.61 17.57 -3.04
N GLU A 120 3.80 16.95 -2.22
CA GLU A 120 4.19 16.52 -0.88
C GLU A 120 5.25 15.40 -0.92
N LEU A 121 5.14 14.44 -1.83
CA LEU A 121 6.16 13.41 -2.02
C LEU A 121 7.48 13.99 -2.50
N GLU A 122 7.44 14.99 -3.39
CA GLU A 122 8.64 15.71 -3.84
C GLU A 122 9.27 16.46 -2.68
N ARG A 123 8.50 17.25 -1.94
CA ARG A 123 8.95 17.99 -0.77
C ARG A 123 9.60 17.10 0.30
N ARG A 124 9.12 15.87 0.45
CA ARG A 124 9.72 14.85 1.35
C ARG A 124 10.93 14.15 0.74
N GLY A 125 11.31 14.44 -0.50
CA GLY A 125 12.40 13.78 -1.19
C GLY A 125 12.12 12.32 -1.56
N VAL A 126 10.84 11.92 -1.59
CA VAL A 126 10.44 10.56 -1.96
C VAL A 126 10.53 10.35 -3.46
N VAL A 127 10.19 11.37 -4.24
CA VAL A 127 10.16 11.32 -5.71
C VAL A 127 10.95 12.47 -6.32
N SER A 128 11.45 12.23 -7.54
CA SER A 128 12.16 13.25 -8.36
C SER A 128 11.63 13.30 -9.79
N GLY A 129 10.45 12.72 -10.04
CA GLY A 129 9.84 12.68 -11.37
C GLY A 129 10.32 11.52 -12.25
N CYS A 130 10.00 11.62 -13.55
CA CYS A 130 10.38 10.64 -14.59
C CYS A 130 11.36 11.22 -15.63
N GLY A 131 11.85 12.43 -15.40
CA GLY A 131 12.76 13.15 -16.28
C GLY A 131 12.10 14.33 -16.99
N GLY A 132 12.93 15.25 -17.49
CA GLY A 132 12.47 16.44 -18.23
C GLY A 132 11.55 17.38 -17.44
N GLY A 133 11.61 17.36 -16.09
CA GLY A 133 10.70 18.15 -15.25
C GLY A 133 9.29 17.58 -15.14
N ASN A 134 9.08 16.32 -15.50
CA ASN A 134 7.78 15.67 -15.49
C ASN A 134 7.69 14.62 -14.37
N TYR A 135 6.47 14.40 -13.86
CA TYR A 135 6.14 13.35 -12.89
C TYR A 135 5.63 12.06 -13.54
N CYS A 136 5.02 12.16 -14.71
CA CYS A 136 4.36 11.06 -15.43
C CYS A 136 3.19 10.45 -14.63
N PRO A 137 2.16 11.23 -14.24
CA PRO A 137 1.14 10.82 -13.28
C PRO A 137 0.35 9.58 -13.69
N ALA A 138 0.02 9.45 -14.97
CA ALA A 138 -0.79 8.35 -15.51
C ALA A 138 0.00 7.03 -15.75
N ASN A 139 1.34 7.06 -15.66
CA ASN A 139 2.14 5.86 -15.87
C ASN A 139 1.93 4.86 -14.73
N PRO A 140 1.86 3.54 -15.02
CA PRO A 140 1.87 2.52 -13.98
C PRO A 140 3.13 2.59 -13.12
N VAL A 141 3.00 2.34 -11.83
CA VAL A 141 4.15 2.13 -10.93
C VAL A 141 4.66 0.71 -11.12
N THR A 142 5.97 0.56 -11.33
CA THR A 142 6.61 -0.74 -11.38
C THR A 142 7.03 -1.22 -9.99
N ARG A 143 7.25 -2.52 -9.84
CA ARG A 143 7.57 -3.13 -8.55
C ARG A 143 8.89 -2.61 -7.95
N ASP A 144 9.88 -2.33 -8.78
CA ASP A 144 11.13 -1.71 -8.35
C ASP A 144 10.93 -0.25 -7.87
N GLN A 145 10.13 0.53 -8.59
CA GLN A 145 9.75 1.88 -8.16
C GLN A 145 8.96 1.87 -6.85
N MET A 146 8.05 0.87 -6.70
CA MET A 146 7.26 0.71 -5.48
C MET A 146 8.14 0.53 -4.25
N ALA A 147 9.25 -0.22 -4.37
CA ALA A 147 10.20 -0.40 -3.27
C ALA A 147 10.77 0.94 -2.76
N VAL A 148 11.07 1.86 -3.68
CA VAL A 148 11.52 3.21 -3.32
C VAL A 148 10.40 4.03 -2.70
N PHE A 149 9.21 4.03 -3.32
CA PHE A 149 8.05 4.79 -2.83
C PHE A 149 7.74 4.47 -1.36
N VAL A 150 7.55 3.21 -1.04
CA VAL A 150 7.14 2.83 0.32
C VAL A 150 8.23 3.05 1.35
N LEU A 151 9.47 2.70 1.04
CA LEU A 151 10.58 2.82 1.99
C LEU A 151 10.97 4.28 2.25
N ARG A 152 11.02 5.13 1.22
CA ARG A 152 11.28 6.56 1.40
C ARG A 152 10.11 7.31 2.03
N THR A 153 8.88 6.86 1.79
CA THR A 153 7.74 7.43 2.51
C THR A 153 7.78 7.04 3.98
N LEU A 154 8.20 5.80 4.29
CA LEU A 154 8.37 5.34 5.68
C LEU A 154 9.45 6.14 6.40
N ASP A 155 10.61 6.28 5.78
CA ASP A 155 11.77 7.02 6.30
C ASP A 155 12.53 7.70 5.15
N PRO A 156 12.36 9.02 4.95
CA PRO A 156 13.06 9.76 3.90
C PRO A 156 14.58 9.75 4.02
N ALA A 157 15.11 9.56 5.23
CA ALA A 157 16.55 9.49 5.48
C ALA A 157 17.14 8.09 5.24
N LEU A 158 16.28 7.08 5.01
CA LEU A 158 16.71 5.70 4.82
C LEU A 158 17.66 5.57 3.63
N THR A 159 18.81 5.00 3.88
CA THR A 159 19.82 4.68 2.86
C THR A 159 20.21 3.21 3.01
N PRO A 160 19.48 2.28 2.37
CA PRO A 160 19.84 0.87 2.42
C PRO A 160 21.26 0.62 1.89
N PRO A 161 22.00 -0.37 2.42
CA PRO A 161 23.32 -0.71 1.91
C PRO A 161 23.26 -1.14 0.44
N ASN A 162 24.33 -0.87 -0.29
CA ASN A 162 24.44 -1.33 -1.68
C ASN A 162 24.43 -2.87 -1.73
N CYS A 163 23.87 -3.41 -2.81
CA CYS A 163 23.91 -4.84 -3.06
C CYS A 163 25.34 -5.30 -3.32
N VAL A 164 25.66 -6.53 -2.89
CA VAL A 164 26.92 -7.20 -3.11
C VAL A 164 26.70 -8.29 -4.16
N ALA A 165 27.49 -8.29 -5.21
CA ALA A 165 27.38 -9.29 -6.28
C ALA A 165 27.54 -10.72 -5.75
N GLY A 166 26.62 -11.59 -6.11
CA GLY A 166 26.56 -12.98 -5.67
C GLY A 166 25.89 -13.20 -4.31
N ALA A 167 25.36 -12.14 -3.68
CA ALA A 167 24.60 -12.21 -2.43
C ALA A 167 23.14 -11.75 -2.60
N GLU A 168 22.68 -11.55 -3.83
CA GLU A 168 21.34 -11.12 -4.13
C GLU A 168 20.31 -12.21 -3.82
N ARG A 169 19.19 -11.80 -3.27
CA ARG A 169 18.06 -12.70 -2.95
C ARG A 169 17.29 -13.15 -4.19
N PHE A 170 17.21 -12.27 -5.19
CA PHE A 170 16.40 -12.48 -6.40
C PHE A 170 17.28 -12.59 -7.63
N ALA A 171 17.09 -13.66 -8.42
CA ALA A 171 17.92 -13.96 -9.60
C ALA A 171 17.84 -12.89 -10.69
N ASP A 172 16.72 -12.17 -10.79
CA ASP A 172 16.48 -11.11 -11.77
C ASP A 172 16.80 -9.70 -11.28
N VAL A 173 17.45 -9.57 -10.10
CA VAL A 173 17.85 -8.28 -9.52
C VAL A 173 19.38 -8.29 -9.26
N PRO A 174 20.19 -8.11 -10.31
CA PRO A 174 21.64 -8.09 -10.12
C PRO A 174 22.08 -6.87 -9.28
N ALA A 175 23.23 -6.96 -8.61
CA ALA A 175 23.77 -5.88 -7.78
C ALA A 175 23.95 -4.54 -8.54
N SER A 176 24.11 -4.61 -9.86
CA SER A 176 24.17 -3.42 -10.73
C SER A 176 22.81 -2.75 -10.98
N ASN A 177 21.69 -3.37 -10.61
CA ASN A 177 20.37 -2.77 -10.72
C ASN A 177 20.26 -1.61 -9.73
N GLY A 178 19.88 -0.41 -10.20
CA GLY A 178 19.78 0.79 -9.37
C GLY A 178 18.76 0.71 -8.23
N PHE A 179 17.79 -0.22 -8.33
CA PHE A 179 16.78 -0.47 -7.31
C PHE A 179 17.14 -1.63 -6.38
N CYS A 180 18.23 -2.37 -6.65
CA CYS A 180 18.58 -3.58 -5.91
C CYS A 180 18.52 -3.36 -4.40
N ARG A 181 19.20 -2.36 -3.86
CA ARG A 181 19.25 -2.10 -2.43
C ARG A 181 17.86 -1.86 -1.78
N TRP A 182 16.94 -1.25 -2.53
CA TRP A 182 15.58 -1.00 -2.06
C TRP A 182 14.74 -2.28 -2.04
N ILE A 183 14.90 -3.11 -3.06
CA ILE A 183 14.25 -4.42 -3.19
C ILE A 183 14.75 -5.36 -2.08
N GLU A 184 16.06 -5.45 -1.88
CA GLU A 184 16.68 -6.26 -0.82
C GLU A 184 16.23 -5.80 0.57
N GLU A 185 16.10 -4.49 0.80
CA GLU A 185 15.63 -3.96 2.08
C GLU A 185 14.17 -4.32 2.35
N LEU A 186 13.28 -4.25 1.34
CA LEU A 186 11.91 -4.73 1.49
C LEU A 186 11.85 -6.23 1.80
N ALA A 187 12.66 -7.03 1.12
CA ALA A 187 12.74 -8.47 1.36
C ALA A 187 13.29 -8.79 2.76
N ARG A 188 14.30 -8.03 3.21
CA ARG A 188 14.86 -8.15 4.56
C ARG A 188 13.83 -7.84 5.63
N ARG A 189 12.94 -6.87 5.39
CA ARG A 189 11.81 -6.53 6.28
C ARG A 189 10.65 -7.52 6.22
N GLY A 190 10.72 -8.51 5.32
CA GLY A 190 9.64 -9.50 5.15
C GLY A 190 8.39 -8.95 4.45
N VAL A 191 8.48 -7.77 3.80
CA VAL A 191 7.36 -7.14 3.11
C VAL A 191 7.04 -7.86 1.80
N VAL A 192 8.07 -8.34 1.10
CA VAL A 192 7.91 -8.98 -0.22
C VAL A 192 8.65 -10.31 -0.29
N GLY A 193 8.04 -11.30 -0.97
CA GLY A 193 8.62 -12.61 -1.25
C GLY A 193 8.97 -12.84 -2.73
N GLY A 194 8.81 -11.83 -3.58
CA GLY A 194 9.02 -11.95 -5.03
C GLY A 194 7.75 -12.23 -5.82
N CYS A 195 7.93 -12.65 -7.08
CA CYS A 195 6.84 -13.01 -8.00
C CYS A 195 6.81 -14.50 -8.34
N GLY A 196 7.64 -15.30 -7.66
CA GLY A 196 7.80 -16.75 -7.88
C GLY A 196 9.11 -17.11 -8.56
N GLY A 197 9.49 -18.40 -8.46
CA GLY A 197 10.70 -18.91 -9.10
C GLY A 197 12.02 -18.26 -8.67
N GLY A 198 12.09 -17.63 -7.50
CA GLY A 198 13.26 -16.89 -7.05
C GLY A 198 13.43 -15.50 -7.68
N ASN A 199 12.39 -14.97 -8.36
CA ASN A 199 12.42 -13.68 -9.04
C ASN A 199 11.61 -12.63 -8.28
N TYR A 200 11.99 -11.35 -8.46
CA TYR A 200 11.27 -10.19 -7.97
C TYR A 200 10.35 -9.55 -9.01
N CYS A 201 10.66 -9.70 -10.28
CA CYS A 201 9.99 -9.10 -11.43
C CYS A 201 9.98 -7.55 -11.38
N PRO A 202 11.16 -6.87 -11.35
CA PRO A 202 11.25 -5.43 -11.13
C PRO A 202 10.39 -4.58 -12.08
N PRO A 203 10.37 -4.80 -13.42
CA PRO A 203 9.63 -3.95 -14.36
C PRO A 203 8.12 -4.22 -14.41
N SER A 204 7.62 -5.23 -13.68
CA SER A 204 6.20 -5.54 -13.71
C SER A 204 5.39 -4.44 -13.02
N PRO A 205 4.25 -4.01 -13.61
CA PRO A 205 3.33 -3.08 -12.96
C PRO A 205 2.82 -3.63 -11.63
N VAL A 206 2.68 -2.76 -10.65
CA VAL A 206 2.03 -3.08 -9.38
C VAL A 206 0.52 -3.03 -9.57
N THR A 207 -0.15 -4.15 -9.38
CA THR A 207 -1.61 -4.22 -9.37
C THR A 207 -2.18 -3.69 -8.05
N ARG A 208 -3.46 -3.28 -8.04
CA ARG A 208 -4.09 -2.70 -6.86
C ARG A 208 -4.12 -3.66 -5.67
N ASP A 209 -4.30 -4.98 -5.93
CA ASP A 209 -4.25 -6.00 -4.90
C ASP A 209 -2.84 -6.17 -4.30
N SER A 210 -1.83 -6.31 -5.16
CA SER A 210 -0.44 -6.43 -4.71
C SER A 210 0.08 -5.16 -4.03
N MET A 211 -0.44 -3.98 -4.39
CA MET A 211 -0.15 -2.73 -3.70
C MET A 211 -0.56 -2.79 -2.22
N GLY A 212 -1.72 -3.41 -1.92
CA GLY A 212 -2.16 -3.62 -0.53
C GLY A 212 -1.10 -4.30 0.32
N VAL A 213 -0.44 -5.35 -0.20
CA VAL A 213 0.65 -6.06 0.50
C VAL A 213 1.84 -5.14 0.77
N PHE A 214 2.27 -4.36 -0.22
CA PHE A 214 3.37 -3.41 -0.03
C PHE A 214 3.08 -2.40 1.08
N LEU A 215 1.87 -1.86 1.11
CA LEU A 215 1.47 -0.86 2.09
C LEU A 215 1.28 -1.46 3.48
N SER A 216 0.50 -2.54 3.59
CA SER A 216 0.23 -3.18 4.89
C SER A 216 1.53 -3.66 5.53
N GLY A 217 2.40 -4.32 4.76
CA GLY A 217 3.68 -4.83 5.25
C GLY A 217 4.67 -3.73 5.60
N THR A 218 4.77 -2.66 4.79
CA THR A 218 5.75 -1.59 5.04
C THR A 218 5.36 -0.71 6.23
N PHE A 219 4.08 -0.34 6.34
CA PHE A 219 3.59 0.57 7.38
C PHE A 219 3.03 -0.17 8.61
N GLY A 220 3.12 -1.50 8.66
CA GLY A 220 2.65 -2.31 9.77
C GLY A 220 1.14 -2.21 9.97
N LEU A 221 0.37 -2.06 8.88
CA LEU A 221 -1.06 -1.89 8.97
C LEU A 221 -1.74 -3.20 9.32
N THR A 222 -2.67 -3.14 10.25
CA THR A 222 -3.48 -4.28 10.66
C THR A 222 -4.95 -3.98 10.43
N LEU A 223 -5.75 -5.01 10.19
CA LEU A 223 -7.20 -4.85 9.97
C LEU A 223 -7.84 -4.23 11.21
N TYR A 224 -7.46 -4.76 12.36
CA TYR A 224 -7.78 -4.22 13.66
C TYR A 224 -6.49 -4.18 14.47
N GLY A 225 -6.20 -3.08 15.04
CA GLY A 225 -4.99 -2.94 15.83
C GLY A 225 -5.33 -2.46 17.22
N PRO A 226 -4.39 -2.63 18.18
CA PRO A 226 -4.41 -1.81 19.36
C PRO A 226 -4.23 -0.36 18.98
#